data_7a3ed1107a4f7989d0eba3e23040a04b
#
_entry.id   7a3ed1107a4f7989d0eba3e23040a04b
#
_cell.length_a   1.000
_cell.length_b   1.000
_cell.length_c   1.000
_cell.angle_alpha   90.00
_cell.angle_beta   90.00
_cell.angle_gamma   90.00
#
_symmetry.space_group_name_H-M   'P 1'
#
loop_
_entity.id
_entity.type
_entity.pdbx_description
1 polymer ?
#
loop_
_entity_poly.entity_id
_entity_poly.type
_entity_poly.pdbx_seq_one_letter_code
_entity_poly.pdbx_strand_id
1 'polypeptide(L)'
;MGWTRRRSDPVRVQTLLFDGVEEQDFIAPVEVLGLAGKMGAGFTSKLVTTGPPGTVTCMHGTRVEVPNGWSPQDADILIVPGGGYTDRTGPGVHRLIADKGFLATLAAVKALPVGICTGVMVLSAAGITRGRPATTHAGAKAELQAQGAKLVNARVVDDRTLITGGGITSGLEVALWLVERFVGAKQAQRVETVLEYERRGSVWRSS
;
A
#
# COMPACT_ATOMS: atom_id res chain seq x y z
N MET A 1 -8.44 -14.89 13.13
CA MET A 1 -8.33 -14.06 14.35
C MET A 1 -8.99 -12.73 14.07
N GLY A 2 -10.13 -12.44 14.73
CA GLY A 2 -10.94 -11.25 14.44
C GLY A 2 -10.28 -9.98 14.96
N TRP A 3 -10.26 -8.98 14.14
CA TRP A 3 -9.84 -7.62 14.46
C TRP A 3 -10.81 -7.04 15.52
N THR A 4 -10.38 -6.89 16.76
CA THR A 4 -11.17 -6.31 17.86
C THR A 4 -10.82 -4.84 18.06
N ARG A 5 -11.06 -3.99 17.03
CA ARG A 5 -10.97 -2.53 17.17
C ARG A 5 -12.30 -1.99 17.70
N ARG A 6 -12.27 -1.07 18.69
CA ARG A 6 -13.46 -0.27 19.01
C ARG A 6 -13.78 0.62 17.80
N ARG A 7 -15.06 0.78 17.46
CA ARG A 7 -15.50 1.62 16.31
C ARG A 7 -15.06 3.09 16.42
N SER A 8 -14.72 3.55 17.63
CA SER A 8 -14.30 4.92 17.93
C SER A 8 -12.82 5.19 17.69
N ASP A 9 -11.96 4.15 17.60
CA ASP A 9 -10.52 4.37 17.49
C ASP A 9 -10.13 4.65 16.02
N PRO A 10 -9.20 5.57 15.73
CA PRO A 10 -8.76 5.83 14.36
C PRO A 10 -8.04 4.62 13.76
N VAL A 11 -8.21 4.39 12.46
CA VAL A 11 -7.43 3.41 11.68
C VAL A 11 -6.02 3.99 11.50
N ARG A 12 -5.03 3.32 12.04
CA ARG A 12 -3.62 3.75 11.99
C ARG A 12 -2.96 3.17 10.74
N VAL A 13 -2.56 4.05 9.83
CA VAL A 13 -1.93 3.68 8.58
C VAL A 13 -0.47 4.09 8.60
N GLN A 14 0.43 3.17 8.27
CA GLN A 14 1.82 3.47 7.95
C GLN A 14 2.05 3.24 6.46
N THR A 15 2.63 4.23 5.80
CA THR A 15 3.05 4.14 4.40
C THR A 15 4.57 4.15 4.36
N LEU A 16 5.14 3.07 3.83
CA LEU A 16 6.58 2.86 3.78
C LEU A 16 7.19 3.70 2.66
N LEU A 17 8.22 4.49 2.98
CA LEU A 17 9.03 5.22 2.02
C LEU A 17 10.47 4.72 2.01
N PHE A 18 11.06 4.70 0.84
CA PHE A 18 12.45 4.28 0.59
C PHE A 18 12.98 5.01 -0.65
N ASP A 19 14.29 5.14 -0.77
CA ASP A 19 14.88 5.76 -1.94
C ASP A 19 14.46 5.05 -3.23
N GLY A 20 14.00 5.82 -4.22
CA GLY A 20 13.43 5.32 -5.46
C GLY A 20 11.96 4.93 -5.40
N VAL A 21 11.25 5.26 -4.32
CA VAL A 21 9.78 5.09 -4.25
C VAL A 21 9.10 5.92 -5.33
N GLU A 22 8.06 5.36 -5.96
CA GLU A 22 7.23 6.08 -6.94
C GLU A 22 6.35 7.10 -6.21
N GLU A 23 6.42 8.37 -6.62
CA GLU A 23 5.72 9.48 -5.97
C GLU A 23 4.21 9.24 -5.88
N GLN A 24 3.59 8.85 -6.98
CA GLN A 24 2.15 8.70 -7.05
C GLN A 24 1.63 7.55 -6.17
N ASP A 25 2.46 6.51 -5.96
CA ASP A 25 2.07 5.33 -5.19
C ASP A 25 1.85 5.65 -3.70
N PHE A 26 2.53 6.66 -3.15
CA PHE A 26 2.34 7.05 -1.75
C PHE A 26 1.57 8.36 -1.58
N ILE A 27 1.71 9.33 -2.51
CA ILE A 27 1.00 10.62 -2.41
C ILE A 27 -0.52 10.40 -2.54
N ALA A 28 -0.96 9.53 -3.43
CA ALA A 28 -2.37 9.23 -3.59
C ALA A 28 -3.03 8.70 -2.30
N PRO A 29 -2.51 7.68 -1.61
CA PRO A 29 -3.02 7.27 -0.30
C PRO A 29 -2.94 8.37 0.77
N VAL A 30 -1.86 9.15 0.79
CA VAL A 30 -1.71 10.25 1.76
C VAL A 30 -2.83 11.27 1.59
N GLU A 31 -3.10 11.68 0.35
CA GLU A 31 -4.16 12.65 0.04
C GLU A 31 -5.54 12.10 0.40
N VAL A 32 -5.88 10.91 -0.10
CA VAL A 32 -7.20 10.29 0.09
C VAL A 32 -7.49 10.03 1.57
N LEU A 33 -6.56 9.41 2.28
CA LEU A 33 -6.74 9.06 3.70
C LEU A 33 -6.66 10.29 4.60
N GLY A 34 -5.81 11.26 4.25
CA GLY A 34 -5.72 12.54 4.94
C GLY A 34 -7.01 13.33 4.82
N LEU A 35 -7.59 13.41 3.62
CA LEU A 35 -8.89 14.05 3.39
C LEU A 35 -10.01 13.32 4.14
N ALA A 36 -10.05 11.99 4.06
CA ALA A 36 -11.02 11.18 4.81
C ALA A 36 -10.92 11.45 6.31
N GLY A 37 -9.71 11.53 6.86
CA GLY A 37 -9.47 11.85 8.27
C GLY A 37 -10.01 13.24 8.65
N LYS A 38 -9.70 14.27 7.84
CA LYS A 38 -10.24 15.64 8.02
C LYS A 38 -11.76 15.69 7.97
N MET A 39 -12.38 14.80 7.21
CA MET A 39 -13.84 14.67 7.12
C MET A 39 -14.47 13.80 8.22
N GLY A 40 -13.69 13.45 9.25
CA GLY A 40 -14.18 12.71 10.42
C GLY A 40 -14.21 11.18 10.24
N ALA A 41 -13.54 10.64 9.22
CA ALA A 41 -13.52 9.20 8.93
C ALA A 41 -12.60 8.38 9.85
N GLY A 42 -11.94 9.00 10.82
CA GLY A 42 -11.13 8.29 11.81
C GLY A 42 -9.90 7.56 11.22
N PHE A 43 -9.23 8.16 10.24
CA PHE A 43 -7.91 7.70 9.78
C PHE A 43 -6.79 8.57 10.35
N THR A 44 -5.69 7.93 10.72
CA THR A 44 -4.40 8.59 10.98
C THR A 44 -3.35 7.95 10.09
N SER A 45 -2.58 8.75 9.36
CA SER A 45 -1.57 8.28 8.43
C SER A 45 -0.20 8.83 8.81
N LYS A 46 0.84 7.98 8.73
CA LYS A 46 2.24 8.34 8.92
C LYS A 46 3.06 7.81 7.76
N LEU A 47 4.00 8.62 7.29
CA LEU A 47 5.10 8.15 6.47
C LEU A 47 6.19 7.57 7.36
N VAL A 48 6.73 6.42 6.99
CA VAL A 48 7.78 5.73 7.76
C VAL A 48 8.88 5.23 6.83
N THR A 49 10.11 5.22 7.32
CA THR A 49 11.25 4.56 6.65
C THR A 49 11.45 3.15 7.16
N THR A 50 12.21 2.32 6.47
CA THR A 50 12.60 0.97 6.96
C THR A 50 13.61 1.01 8.09
N GLY A 51 14.26 2.16 8.30
CA GLY A 51 15.28 2.42 9.30
C GLY A 51 14.97 3.66 10.13
N PRO A 52 16.00 4.40 10.59
CA PRO A 52 15.80 5.65 11.30
C PRO A 52 15.13 6.72 10.44
N PRO A 53 14.50 7.74 11.06
CA PRO A 53 13.99 8.90 10.33
C PRO A 53 15.04 9.53 9.41
N GLY A 54 14.61 10.10 8.30
CA GLY A 54 15.52 10.72 7.34
C GLY A 54 14.83 11.24 6.09
N THR A 55 15.63 11.76 5.16
CA THR A 55 15.15 12.21 3.86
C THR A 55 15.16 11.05 2.88
N VAL A 56 14.05 10.85 2.19
CA VAL A 56 13.89 9.90 1.08
C VAL A 56 13.91 10.67 -0.23
N THR A 57 14.68 10.19 -1.20
CA THR A 57 14.65 10.69 -2.59
C THR A 57 13.81 9.74 -3.44
N CYS A 58 12.70 10.25 -3.96
CA CYS A 58 11.75 9.49 -4.75
C CYS A 58 12.26 9.24 -6.18
N MET A 59 11.55 8.45 -6.96
CA MET A 59 11.96 8.00 -8.29
C MET A 59 12.17 9.15 -9.28
N HIS A 60 11.38 10.21 -9.20
CA HIS A 60 11.47 11.39 -10.08
C HIS A 60 12.18 12.58 -9.42
N GLY A 61 12.88 12.35 -8.30
CA GLY A 61 13.72 13.34 -7.63
C GLY A 61 13.02 14.16 -6.55
N THR A 62 11.75 13.95 -6.26
CA THR A 62 11.08 14.57 -5.13
C THR A 62 11.76 14.11 -3.83
N ARG A 63 12.04 15.06 -2.94
CA ARG A 63 12.65 14.76 -1.63
C ARG A 63 11.62 14.94 -0.54
N VAL A 64 11.49 13.93 0.30
CA VAL A 64 10.51 13.87 1.38
C VAL A 64 11.21 13.65 2.72
N GLU A 65 10.99 14.55 3.67
CA GLU A 65 11.40 14.35 5.07
C GLU A 65 10.45 13.36 5.73
N VAL A 66 10.99 12.25 6.23
CA VAL A 66 10.23 11.19 6.89
C VAL A 66 10.61 11.16 8.36
N PRO A 67 9.77 11.73 9.26
CA PRO A 67 10.12 11.91 10.66
C PRO A 67 9.98 10.64 11.51
N ASN A 68 9.53 9.54 10.92
CA ASN A 68 9.24 8.30 11.65
C ASN A 68 9.97 7.11 11.04
N GLY A 69 10.55 6.29 11.91
CA GLY A 69 10.96 4.94 11.58
C GLY A 69 9.77 3.97 11.57
N TRP A 70 9.94 2.82 10.94
CA TRP A 70 8.92 1.79 10.86
C TRP A 70 8.64 1.16 12.23
N SER A 71 7.37 1.12 12.62
CA SER A 71 6.86 0.43 13.81
C SER A 71 5.57 -0.33 13.47
N PRO A 72 5.70 -1.52 12.83
CA PRO A 72 4.54 -2.24 12.28
C PRO A 72 3.53 -2.69 13.36
N GLN A 73 3.96 -2.85 14.61
CA GLN A 73 3.06 -3.16 15.74
C GLN A 73 2.08 -2.03 16.07
N ASP A 74 2.40 -0.79 15.65
CA ASP A 74 1.56 0.39 15.89
C ASP A 74 0.67 0.72 14.70
N ALA A 75 0.64 -0.13 13.67
CA ALA A 75 -0.17 0.04 12.48
C ALA A 75 -1.33 -0.95 12.45
N ASP A 76 -2.45 -0.50 11.91
CA ASP A 76 -3.58 -1.32 11.52
C ASP A 76 -3.50 -1.69 10.04
N ILE A 77 -2.92 -0.80 9.24
CA ILE A 77 -2.66 -0.97 7.80
C ILE A 77 -1.22 -0.57 7.51
N LEU A 78 -0.54 -1.39 6.72
CA LEU A 78 0.79 -1.09 6.19
C LEU A 78 0.69 -0.99 4.66
N ILE A 79 0.92 0.19 4.11
CA ILE A 79 0.99 0.44 2.68
C ILE A 79 2.44 0.33 2.22
N VAL A 80 2.68 -0.53 1.25
CA VAL A 80 3.98 -0.73 0.58
C VAL A 80 3.85 -0.25 -0.86
N PRO A 81 4.30 0.97 -1.17
CA PRO A 81 4.34 1.49 -2.54
C PRO A 81 5.44 0.83 -3.36
N GLY A 82 5.37 1.00 -4.69
CA GLY A 82 6.40 0.54 -5.62
C GLY A 82 7.44 1.62 -5.93
N GLY A 83 8.20 1.38 -6.97
CA GLY A 83 9.23 2.28 -7.51
C GLY A 83 10.54 1.55 -7.83
N GLY A 84 11.25 2.05 -8.84
CA GLY A 84 12.57 1.56 -9.23
C GLY A 84 12.63 0.11 -9.71
N TYR A 85 11.51 -0.49 -10.13
CA TYR A 85 11.44 -1.92 -10.43
C TYR A 85 12.23 -2.34 -11.69
N THR A 86 12.32 -1.49 -12.70
CA THR A 86 13.01 -1.80 -13.96
C THR A 86 14.53 -1.76 -13.83
N ASP A 87 15.05 -0.95 -12.91
CA ASP A 87 16.47 -0.90 -12.59
C ASP A 87 16.75 -1.77 -11.34
N ARG A 88 17.28 -2.98 -11.57
CA ARG A 88 17.54 -3.93 -10.49
C ARG A 88 18.73 -3.57 -9.61
N THR A 89 19.54 -2.64 -10.01
CA THR A 89 20.75 -2.18 -9.31
C THR A 89 20.62 -0.84 -8.63
N GLY A 90 19.66 -0.05 -9.07
CA GLY A 90 19.36 1.29 -8.57
C GLY A 90 18.58 1.30 -7.25
N PRO A 91 18.19 2.50 -6.80
CA PRO A 91 17.26 2.64 -5.69
C PRO A 91 15.87 2.11 -6.08
N GLY A 92 15.12 1.60 -5.10
CA GLY A 92 13.78 1.08 -5.33
C GLY A 92 13.50 -0.24 -4.62
N VAL A 93 12.44 -0.91 -5.05
CA VAL A 93 11.92 -2.12 -4.41
C VAL A 93 12.93 -3.27 -4.34
N HIS A 94 13.89 -3.35 -5.28
CA HIS A 94 14.88 -4.43 -5.27
C HIS A 94 15.81 -4.38 -4.06
N ARG A 95 16.10 -3.21 -3.51
CA ARG A 95 16.86 -3.08 -2.26
C ARG A 95 16.08 -3.65 -1.09
N LEU A 96 14.78 -3.41 -1.03
CA LEU A 96 13.91 -4.00 -0.01
C LEU A 96 13.80 -5.53 -0.17
N ILE A 97 13.69 -6.01 -1.41
CA ILE A 97 13.63 -7.45 -1.73
C ILE A 97 14.93 -8.16 -1.36
N ALA A 98 16.07 -7.49 -1.46
CA ALA A 98 17.37 -8.05 -1.07
C ALA A 98 17.60 -8.08 0.45
N ASP A 99 16.87 -7.26 1.22
CA ASP A 99 16.97 -7.20 2.69
C ASP A 99 16.16 -8.32 3.35
N LYS A 100 16.82 -9.43 3.67
CA LYS A 100 16.19 -10.61 4.29
C LYS A 100 15.63 -10.30 5.70
N GLY A 101 16.28 -9.41 6.45
CA GLY A 101 15.83 -9.00 7.79
C GLY A 101 14.53 -8.22 7.72
N PHE A 102 14.46 -7.26 6.78
CA PHE A 102 13.24 -6.53 6.50
C PHE A 102 12.11 -7.46 6.04
N LEU A 103 12.37 -8.37 5.08
CA LEU A 103 11.36 -9.31 4.58
C LEU A 103 10.82 -10.23 5.69
N ALA A 104 11.69 -10.72 6.58
CA ALA A 104 11.27 -11.53 7.71
C ALA A 104 10.34 -10.76 8.66
N THR A 105 10.68 -9.50 8.95
CA THR A 105 9.83 -8.62 9.77
C THR A 105 8.51 -8.35 9.06
N LEU A 106 8.54 -8.06 7.76
CA LEU A 106 7.34 -7.81 6.93
C LEU A 106 6.40 -9.02 6.92
N ALA A 107 6.95 -10.24 6.78
CA ALA A 107 6.17 -11.48 6.82
C ALA A 107 5.44 -11.72 8.16
N ALA A 108 5.98 -11.18 9.26
CA ALA A 108 5.44 -11.32 10.61
C ALA A 108 4.45 -10.19 11.00
N VAL A 109 4.24 -9.19 10.13
CA VAL A 109 3.37 -8.04 10.40
C VAL A 109 1.93 -8.50 10.60
N LYS A 110 1.29 -7.99 11.66
CA LYS A 110 -0.13 -8.24 11.95
C LYS A 110 -1.06 -7.21 11.32
N ALA A 111 -0.54 -6.06 10.93
CA ALA A 111 -1.30 -5.05 10.19
C ALA A 111 -1.75 -5.62 8.83
N LEU A 112 -2.84 -5.08 8.29
CA LEU A 112 -3.30 -5.41 6.94
C LEU A 112 -2.23 -4.95 5.92
N PRO A 113 -1.54 -5.87 5.22
CA PRO A 113 -0.61 -5.49 4.18
C PRO A 113 -1.37 -5.02 2.93
N VAL A 114 -0.96 -3.87 2.42
CA VAL A 114 -1.50 -3.24 1.21
C VAL A 114 -0.33 -2.95 0.28
N GLY A 115 -0.27 -3.63 -0.86
CA GLY A 115 0.75 -3.36 -1.88
C GLY A 115 0.18 -2.52 -3.01
N ILE A 116 0.92 -1.53 -3.47
CA ILE A 116 0.54 -0.71 -4.63
C ILE A 116 1.64 -0.84 -5.68
N CYS A 117 1.26 -1.00 -6.95
CA CYS A 117 2.19 -1.09 -8.06
C CYS A 117 3.22 -2.22 -7.83
N THR A 118 4.50 -1.96 -7.97
CA THR A 118 5.57 -2.93 -7.71
C THR A 118 5.90 -3.13 -6.23
N GLY A 119 5.27 -2.38 -5.32
CA GLY A 119 5.29 -2.70 -3.89
C GLY A 119 4.71 -4.07 -3.57
N VAL A 120 3.81 -4.57 -4.42
CA VAL A 120 3.30 -5.94 -4.33
C VAL A 120 4.41 -6.98 -4.50
N MET A 121 5.46 -6.68 -5.26
CA MET A 121 6.61 -7.58 -5.43
C MET A 121 7.44 -7.71 -4.15
N VAL A 122 7.46 -6.67 -3.31
CA VAL A 122 8.05 -6.72 -1.97
C VAL A 122 7.24 -7.66 -1.06
N LEU A 123 5.91 -7.53 -1.09
CA LEU A 123 5.01 -8.46 -0.37
C LEU A 123 5.16 -9.90 -0.88
N SER A 124 5.37 -10.08 -2.18
CA SER A 124 5.59 -11.38 -2.79
C SER A 124 6.91 -12.00 -2.34
N ALA A 125 7.99 -11.23 -2.30
CA ALA A 125 9.28 -11.67 -1.79
C ALA A 125 9.22 -12.09 -0.30
N ALA A 126 8.37 -11.45 0.48
CA ALA A 126 8.07 -11.84 1.87
C ALA A 126 7.13 -13.06 1.97
N GLY A 127 6.69 -13.65 0.85
CA GLY A 127 5.80 -14.83 0.80
C GLY A 127 4.31 -14.53 1.03
N ILE A 128 3.93 -13.27 1.19
CA ILE A 128 2.56 -12.86 1.59
C ILE A 128 1.54 -13.12 0.47
N THR A 129 1.95 -13.08 -0.79
CA THR A 129 1.05 -13.27 -1.95
C THR A 129 0.95 -14.73 -2.41
N ARG A 130 1.77 -15.64 -1.88
CA ARG A 130 1.83 -17.03 -2.35
C ARG A 130 0.49 -17.74 -2.20
N GLY A 131 0.00 -18.30 -3.32
CA GLY A 131 -1.28 -19.02 -3.38
C GLY A 131 -2.53 -18.11 -3.29
N ARG A 132 -2.35 -16.79 -3.22
CA ARG A 132 -3.42 -15.82 -3.00
C ARG A 132 -3.76 -15.01 -4.25
N PRO A 133 -5.02 -14.59 -4.43
CA PRO A 133 -5.39 -13.62 -5.45
C PRO A 133 -4.65 -12.29 -5.22
N ALA A 134 -4.00 -11.80 -6.27
CA ALA A 134 -3.27 -10.54 -6.21
C ALA A 134 -3.12 -9.91 -7.60
N THR A 135 -2.88 -8.62 -7.62
CA THR A 135 -2.49 -7.86 -8.81
C THR A 135 -1.25 -7.03 -8.51
N THR A 136 -0.61 -6.49 -9.53
CA THR A 136 0.56 -5.61 -9.44
C THR A 136 0.63 -4.73 -10.71
N HIS A 137 1.65 -3.90 -10.82
CA HIS A 137 1.96 -3.16 -12.04
C HIS A 137 2.07 -4.11 -13.25
N ALA A 138 1.59 -3.67 -14.42
CA ALA A 138 1.55 -4.49 -15.64
C ALA A 138 2.89 -5.16 -15.96
N GLY A 139 4.01 -4.43 -15.82
CA GLY A 139 5.35 -4.93 -16.08
C GLY A 139 5.87 -5.98 -15.10
N ALA A 140 5.17 -6.22 -13.97
CA ALA A 140 5.57 -7.20 -12.96
C ALA A 140 4.60 -8.40 -12.84
N LYS A 141 3.49 -8.39 -13.59
CA LYS A 141 2.44 -9.42 -13.48
C LYS A 141 2.95 -10.84 -13.72
N ALA A 142 3.75 -11.03 -14.76
CA ALA A 142 4.31 -12.35 -15.10
C ALA A 142 5.22 -12.88 -13.97
N GLU A 143 6.05 -12.01 -13.39
CA GLU A 143 6.93 -12.38 -12.29
C GLU A 143 6.13 -12.67 -11.01
N LEU A 144 5.10 -11.87 -10.70
CA LEU A 144 4.20 -12.13 -9.56
C LEU A 144 3.54 -13.51 -9.66
N GLN A 145 3.06 -13.87 -10.84
CA GLN A 145 2.46 -15.17 -11.12
C GLN A 145 3.50 -16.30 -10.98
N ALA A 146 4.71 -16.11 -11.51
CA ALA A 146 5.80 -17.07 -11.39
C ALA A 146 6.22 -17.29 -9.91
N GLN A 147 6.07 -16.29 -9.06
CA GLN A 147 6.30 -16.37 -7.61
C GLN A 147 5.13 -17.04 -6.85
N GLY A 148 4.10 -17.51 -7.55
CA GLY A 148 3.02 -18.32 -7.00
C GLY A 148 1.76 -17.58 -6.58
N ALA A 149 1.61 -16.30 -6.92
CA ALA A 149 0.34 -15.61 -6.72
C ALA A 149 -0.70 -16.04 -7.79
N LYS A 150 -1.97 -16.01 -7.43
CA LYS A 150 -3.10 -16.16 -8.38
C LYS A 150 -3.39 -14.80 -8.99
N LEU A 151 -2.83 -14.54 -10.17
CA LEU A 151 -2.95 -13.24 -10.80
C LEU A 151 -4.42 -12.90 -11.12
N VAL A 152 -4.87 -11.73 -10.67
CA VAL A 152 -6.20 -11.16 -10.97
C VAL A 152 -6.01 -9.90 -11.82
N ASN A 153 -6.74 -9.81 -12.93
CA ASN A 153 -6.68 -8.64 -13.81
C ASN A 153 -7.70 -7.57 -13.34
N ALA A 154 -7.39 -6.93 -12.22
CA ALA A 154 -8.17 -5.84 -11.64
C ALA A 154 -7.25 -4.70 -11.17
N ARG A 155 -7.80 -3.50 -11.00
CA ARG A 155 -7.04 -2.38 -10.45
C ARG A 155 -6.82 -2.52 -8.94
N VAL A 156 -7.80 -3.08 -8.24
CA VAL A 156 -7.72 -3.38 -6.80
C VAL A 156 -8.21 -4.81 -6.58
N VAL A 157 -7.44 -5.57 -5.82
CA VAL A 157 -7.78 -6.93 -5.39
C VAL A 157 -7.79 -6.94 -3.86
N ASP A 158 -8.93 -7.26 -3.27
CA ASP A 158 -9.10 -7.45 -1.84
C ASP A 158 -9.28 -8.94 -1.52
N ASP A 159 -8.24 -9.55 -1.00
CA ASP A 159 -8.25 -10.91 -0.49
C ASP A 159 -8.35 -10.92 1.04
N ARG A 160 -9.29 -10.15 1.60
CA ARG A 160 -9.64 -10.07 3.03
C ARG A 160 -8.48 -9.59 3.94
N THR A 161 -7.39 -10.32 3.96
CA THR A 161 -6.19 -10.03 4.78
C THR A 161 -4.99 -9.59 3.96
N LEU A 162 -5.22 -9.25 2.69
CA LEU A 162 -4.24 -8.68 1.77
C LEU A 162 -4.99 -7.81 0.78
N ILE A 163 -4.52 -6.58 0.54
CA ILE A 163 -5.02 -5.75 -0.55
C ILE A 163 -3.86 -5.45 -1.49
N THR A 164 -4.11 -5.57 -2.80
CA THR A 164 -3.11 -5.24 -3.81
C THR A 164 -3.69 -4.33 -4.88
N GLY A 165 -2.91 -3.36 -5.31
CA GLY A 165 -3.23 -2.42 -6.37
C GLY A 165 -2.34 -2.62 -7.60
N GLY A 166 -2.90 -2.30 -8.76
CA GLY A 166 -2.19 -2.30 -10.04
C GLY A 166 -1.15 -1.17 -10.15
N GLY A 167 -0.91 -0.69 -11.37
CA GLY A 167 0.11 0.33 -11.65
C GLY A 167 -0.27 1.72 -11.18
N ILE A 168 0.69 2.45 -10.85
CA ILE A 168 0.90 3.84 -10.40
C ILE A 168 -0.36 4.55 -9.87
N THR A 169 -1.30 4.91 -10.75
CA THR A 169 -2.52 5.64 -10.35
C THR A 169 -3.53 4.82 -9.55
N SER A 170 -3.36 3.49 -9.46
CA SER A 170 -4.25 2.64 -8.65
C SER A 170 -4.20 2.93 -7.15
N GLY A 171 -3.20 3.69 -6.70
CA GLY A 171 -3.14 4.18 -5.32
C GLY A 171 -4.38 4.97 -4.90
N LEU A 172 -5.01 5.70 -5.83
CA LEU A 172 -6.28 6.41 -5.58
C LEU A 172 -7.41 5.42 -5.29
N GLU A 173 -7.60 4.40 -6.15
CA GLU A 173 -8.65 3.40 -5.96
C GLU A 173 -8.41 2.54 -4.71
N VAL A 174 -7.15 2.17 -4.44
CA VAL A 174 -6.80 1.42 -3.23
C VAL A 174 -7.16 2.21 -1.98
N ALA A 175 -6.79 3.49 -1.92
CA ALA A 175 -7.07 4.32 -0.75
C ALA A 175 -8.57 4.60 -0.58
N LEU A 176 -9.30 4.89 -1.67
CA LEU A 176 -10.76 5.03 -1.64
C LEU A 176 -11.45 3.71 -1.23
N TRP A 177 -10.92 2.55 -1.66
CA TRP A 177 -11.40 1.27 -1.19
C TRP A 177 -11.15 1.07 0.31
N LEU A 178 -10.01 1.48 0.85
CA LEU A 178 -9.77 1.45 2.29
C LEU A 178 -10.79 2.32 3.05
N VAL A 179 -11.09 3.51 2.56
CA VAL A 179 -12.14 4.36 3.16
C VAL A 179 -13.49 3.64 3.12
N GLU A 180 -13.87 3.07 1.97
CA GLU A 180 -15.13 2.34 1.83
C GLU A 180 -15.20 1.14 2.77
N ARG A 181 -14.15 0.33 2.83
CA ARG A 181 -14.08 -0.90 3.61
C ARG A 181 -14.15 -0.66 5.12
N PHE A 182 -13.49 0.39 5.62
CA PHE A 182 -13.37 0.64 7.06
C PHE A 182 -14.43 1.60 7.60
N VAL A 183 -14.98 2.47 6.75
CA VAL A 183 -15.91 3.54 7.17
C VAL A 183 -17.23 3.47 6.42
N GLY A 184 -17.23 3.01 5.16
CA GLY A 184 -18.43 2.82 4.35
C GLY A 184 -18.45 3.62 3.05
N ALA A 185 -19.27 3.15 2.10
CA ALA A 185 -19.35 3.68 0.74
C ALA A 185 -19.71 5.18 0.70
N LYS A 186 -20.62 5.63 1.59
CA LYS A 186 -21.01 7.05 1.65
C LYS A 186 -19.83 7.97 1.93
N GLN A 187 -18.91 7.55 2.81
CA GLN A 187 -17.72 8.36 3.12
C GLN A 187 -16.73 8.34 1.96
N ALA A 188 -16.52 7.18 1.32
CA ALA A 188 -15.66 7.10 0.12
C ALA A 188 -16.18 8.02 -0.98
N GLN A 189 -17.49 8.03 -1.25
CA GLN A 189 -18.10 8.90 -2.25
C GLN A 189 -17.93 10.39 -1.92
N ARG A 190 -18.02 10.79 -0.65
CA ARG A 190 -17.75 12.18 -0.24
C ARG A 190 -16.30 12.58 -0.53
N VAL A 191 -15.36 11.68 -0.31
CA VAL A 191 -13.93 11.90 -0.62
C VAL A 191 -13.75 12.03 -2.14
N GLU A 192 -14.35 11.14 -2.94
CA GLU A 192 -14.32 11.20 -4.41
C GLU A 192 -14.87 12.56 -4.91
N THR A 193 -15.97 13.03 -4.35
CA THR A 193 -16.57 14.34 -4.71
C THR A 193 -15.58 15.49 -4.51
N VAL A 194 -14.86 15.51 -3.37
CA VAL A 194 -13.88 16.57 -3.08
C VAL A 194 -12.66 16.48 -3.97
N LEU A 195 -12.22 15.24 -4.28
CA LEU A 195 -11.09 14.99 -5.19
C LEU A 195 -11.43 15.23 -6.66
N GLU A 196 -12.72 15.42 -6.99
CA GLU A 196 -13.21 15.42 -8.39
C GLU A 196 -12.67 14.20 -9.17
N TYR A 197 -12.67 13.05 -8.49
CA TYR A 197 -12.12 11.80 -9.01
C TYR A 197 -13.16 10.69 -9.00
N GLU A 198 -13.28 9.99 -10.13
CA GLU A 198 -14.11 8.80 -10.28
C GLU A 198 -13.25 7.54 -10.34
N ARG A 199 -13.54 6.57 -9.46
CA ARG A 199 -12.85 5.28 -9.47
C ARG A 199 -13.06 4.52 -10.77
N ARG A 200 -11.99 3.92 -11.27
CA ARG A 200 -12.02 3.10 -12.49
C ARG A 200 -12.22 1.62 -12.14
N GLY A 201 -13.34 1.09 -12.59
CA GLY A 201 -13.67 -0.33 -12.43
C GLY A 201 -14.11 -0.70 -11.00
N SER A 202 -14.42 -1.98 -10.84
CA SER A 202 -14.80 -2.56 -9.54
C SER A 202 -13.59 -3.14 -8.82
N VAL A 203 -13.67 -3.17 -7.49
CA VAL A 203 -12.73 -3.93 -6.66
C VAL A 203 -13.06 -5.41 -6.78
N TRP A 204 -12.07 -6.21 -7.15
CA TRP A 204 -12.20 -7.67 -7.06
C TRP A 204 -12.10 -8.10 -5.60
N ARG A 205 -13.01 -8.96 -5.14
CA ARG A 205 -13.03 -9.47 -3.77
C ARG A 205 -13.11 -10.97 -3.75
N SER A 206 -12.31 -11.62 -2.90
CA SER A 206 -12.48 -13.05 -2.63
C SER A 206 -13.80 -13.31 -1.91
N SER A 207 -14.50 -14.32 -2.35
CA SER A 207 -15.74 -14.84 -1.74
C SER A 207 -15.54 -15.40 -0.32
#